data_cfbb1c93f8c642e220c64d3620e4e74b
#
_entry.id   cfbb1c93f8c642e220c64d3620e4e74b
#
_cell.length_a   1.000
_cell.length_b   1.000
_cell.length_c   1.000
_cell.angle_alpha   90.00
_cell.angle_beta   90.00
_cell.angle_gamma   90.00
#
_symmetry.space_group_name_H-M   'P 1'
#
loop_
_entity.id
_entity.type
_entity.pdbx_description
1 polymer ?
#
loop_
_entity_poly.entity_id
_entity_poly.type
_entity_poly.pdbx_seq_one_letter_code
_entity_poly.pdbx_strand_id
1 'polypeptide(L)'
;MRLHLRYDAAGPGADPAPGRDLVLTVNDEIAGYAYLDSAGHPDLEVSGELVIHPLHRGHGLGLALVREVIAQAGGHRVRLWAHGDLPAAARLARAAGFERFRALWQMRRSLRDPLDPPRLPAGTTLRTFRPGHDDQEWLSLNARAFAKHPEQGAWTRHDLELREQEPWFDPAGFFLAERNGVMTGFHWTKVPGPAEADQGLGEVYVVGVDPGERGTGLGRALTLAGLGYLRDRGLAGAMLYVDEDNVPAIRMYEGLGFTRWSTDAMYRQRAL
;
A
#
# COMPACT_ATOMS: atom_id res chain seq x y z
N MET A 1 -11.41 -16.55 29.50
CA MET A 1 -10.99 -16.11 28.16
C MET A 1 -11.31 -17.24 27.20
N ARG A 2 -12.21 -17.04 26.26
CA ARG A 2 -12.51 -18.00 25.20
C ARG A 2 -12.09 -17.37 23.87
N LEU A 3 -11.29 -18.07 23.07
CA LEU A 3 -10.94 -17.73 21.71
C LEU A 3 -11.95 -18.43 20.80
N HIS A 4 -12.73 -17.67 20.03
CA HIS A 4 -13.64 -18.23 19.07
C HIS A 4 -13.08 -17.97 17.65
N LEU A 5 -12.87 -19.05 16.91
CA LEU A 5 -12.53 -19.00 15.48
C LEU A 5 -13.84 -18.89 14.70
N ARG A 6 -14.03 -17.79 13.96
CA ARG A 6 -15.05 -17.76 12.90
C ARG A 6 -14.36 -17.99 11.58
N TYR A 7 -14.80 -19.02 10.88
CA TYR A 7 -14.54 -19.22 9.47
C TYR A 7 -15.73 -18.62 8.72
N ASP A 8 -15.60 -17.44 8.17
CA ASP A 8 -16.54 -17.03 7.13
C ASP A 8 -16.05 -17.65 5.83
N ALA A 9 -16.65 -18.78 5.47
CA ALA A 9 -16.58 -19.30 4.13
C ALA A 9 -17.23 -18.24 3.23
N ALA A 10 -16.49 -17.73 2.27
CA ALA A 10 -17.00 -16.82 1.24
C ALA A 10 -18.28 -17.43 0.65
N GLY A 11 -19.35 -16.61 0.55
CA GLY A 11 -20.60 -17.03 -0.09
C GLY A 11 -20.37 -17.44 -1.54
N PRO A 12 -21.30 -18.18 -2.19
CA PRO A 12 -21.17 -18.66 -3.55
C PRO A 12 -21.01 -17.48 -4.51
N GLY A 13 -19.81 -17.30 -5.08
CA GLY A 13 -19.50 -16.28 -6.08
C GLY A 13 -18.34 -15.33 -5.72
N ALA A 14 -17.78 -15.40 -4.53
CA ALA A 14 -16.54 -14.69 -4.21
C ALA A 14 -15.33 -15.60 -4.49
N ASP A 15 -14.37 -15.07 -5.23
CA ASP A 15 -13.08 -15.75 -5.44
C ASP A 15 -12.39 -15.96 -4.08
N PRO A 16 -12.04 -17.20 -3.70
CA PRO A 16 -11.53 -17.46 -2.36
C PRO A 16 -10.05 -17.09 -2.29
N ALA A 17 -9.76 -15.86 -1.96
CA ALA A 17 -8.54 -15.60 -1.21
C ALA A 17 -8.81 -16.09 0.22
N PRO A 18 -8.22 -17.18 0.71
CA PRO A 18 -8.54 -17.70 2.03
C PRO A 18 -7.85 -16.87 3.11
N GLY A 19 -8.39 -15.70 3.38
CA GLY A 19 -8.10 -14.97 4.60
C GLY A 19 -8.72 -15.70 5.79
N ARG A 20 -8.05 -15.71 6.94
CA ARG A 20 -8.58 -16.28 8.19
C ARG A 20 -8.83 -15.18 9.19
N ASP A 21 -10.05 -15.14 9.70
CA ASP A 21 -10.47 -14.23 10.74
C ASP A 21 -10.37 -14.89 12.13
N LEU A 22 -9.72 -14.20 13.07
CA LEU A 22 -9.61 -14.61 14.45
C LEU A 22 -10.28 -13.58 15.35
N VAL A 23 -11.28 -13.98 16.10
CA VAL A 23 -11.98 -13.11 17.07
C VAL A 23 -11.62 -13.53 18.49
N LEU A 24 -11.10 -12.60 19.26
CA LEU A 24 -10.82 -12.76 20.68
C LEU A 24 -11.97 -12.18 21.50
N THR A 25 -12.59 -12.99 22.36
CA THR A 25 -13.65 -12.52 23.26
C THR A 25 -13.24 -12.62 24.72
N VAL A 26 -13.77 -11.71 25.53
CA VAL A 26 -13.66 -11.71 26.99
C VAL A 26 -15.05 -11.51 27.53
N ASN A 27 -15.57 -12.46 28.33
CA ASN A 27 -16.96 -12.45 28.86
C ASN A 27 -18.01 -12.23 27.77
N ASP A 28 -17.84 -12.93 26.62
CA ASP A 28 -18.70 -12.87 25.44
C ASP A 28 -18.71 -11.53 24.68
N GLU A 29 -17.86 -10.57 25.07
CA GLU A 29 -17.63 -9.32 24.34
C GLU A 29 -16.37 -9.42 23.46
N ILE A 30 -16.41 -8.82 22.28
CA ILE A 30 -15.25 -8.78 21.38
C ILE A 30 -14.16 -7.88 21.98
N ALA A 31 -13.02 -8.46 22.31
CA ALA A 31 -11.87 -7.79 22.90
C ALA A 31 -10.71 -7.62 21.92
N GLY A 32 -10.70 -8.36 20.81
CA GLY A 32 -9.66 -8.26 19.78
C GLY A 32 -10.04 -9.02 18.53
N TYR A 33 -9.34 -8.69 17.47
CA TYR A 33 -9.53 -9.27 16.14
C TYR A 33 -8.17 -9.40 15.46
N ALA A 34 -7.98 -10.44 14.66
CA ALA A 34 -6.86 -10.56 13.75
C ALA A 34 -7.33 -11.14 12.41
N TYR A 35 -6.72 -10.66 11.35
CA TYR A 35 -6.87 -11.17 10.00
C TYR A 35 -5.54 -11.72 9.51
N LEU A 36 -5.57 -12.85 8.84
CA LEU A 36 -4.42 -13.49 8.20
C LEU A 36 -4.71 -13.68 6.73
N ASP A 37 -3.83 -13.17 5.90
CA ASP A 37 -3.84 -13.41 4.47
C ASP A 37 -2.78 -14.47 4.12
N SER A 38 -3.23 -15.59 3.57
CA SER A 38 -2.36 -16.67 3.10
C SER A 38 -2.20 -16.67 1.59
N ALA A 39 -2.83 -15.72 0.88
CA ALA A 39 -2.83 -15.69 -0.57
C ALA A 39 -1.50 -15.15 -1.13
N GLY A 40 -0.85 -15.96 -1.94
CA GLY A 40 0.02 -15.49 -3.00
C GLY A 40 1.44 -15.06 -2.65
N HIS A 41 1.98 -15.39 -1.46
CA HIS A 41 3.39 -15.10 -1.19
C HIS A 41 4.30 -16.23 -1.65
N PRO A 42 5.23 -15.97 -2.60
CA PRO A 42 6.16 -16.97 -3.11
C PRO A 42 7.10 -17.55 -2.05
N ASP A 43 7.25 -16.87 -0.90
CA ASP A 43 8.20 -17.23 0.16
C ASP A 43 7.57 -18.00 1.33
N LEU A 44 6.35 -18.56 1.19
CA LEU A 44 5.65 -19.26 2.27
C LEU A 44 5.50 -18.40 3.56
N GLU A 45 5.35 -17.09 3.42
CA GLU A 45 5.07 -16.17 4.52
C GLU A 45 3.58 -15.82 4.54
N VAL A 46 3.00 -15.77 5.74
CA VAL A 46 1.61 -15.34 5.98
C VAL A 46 1.63 -13.91 6.47
N SER A 47 0.88 -13.03 5.81
CA SER A 47 0.72 -11.63 6.21
C SER A 47 -0.56 -11.45 7.00
N GLY A 48 -0.58 -10.51 7.94
CA GLY A 48 -1.80 -10.20 8.68
C GLY A 48 -1.68 -8.93 9.50
N GLU A 49 -2.77 -8.63 10.17
CA GLU A 49 -2.87 -7.52 11.12
C GLU A 49 -3.74 -7.93 12.31
N LEU A 50 -3.56 -7.23 13.42
CA LEU A 50 -4.38 -7.47 14.61
C LEU A 50 -4.67 -6.18 15.37
N VAL A 51 -5.79 -6.18 16.05
CA VAL A 51 -6.21 -5.07 16.91
C VAL A 51 -6.74 -5.60 18.23
N ILE A 52 -6.41 -4.90 19.33
CA ILE A 52 -7.04 -5.12 20.65
C ILE A 52 -7.87 -3.89 20.98
N HIS A 53 -9.12 -4.12 21.33
CA HIS A 53 -10.04 -3.06 21.73
C HIS A 53 -9.41 -2.21 22.86
N PRO A 54 -9.47 -0.88 22.79
CA PRO A 54 -8.77 0.01 23.73
C PRO A 54 -8.97 -0.34 25.20
N LEU A 55 -10.20 -0.69 25.62
CA LEU A 55 -10.53 -1.03 27.00
C LEU A 55 -9.91 -2.35 27.48
N HIS A 56 -9.45 -3.19 26.56
CA HIS A 56 -8.86 -4.50 26.86
C HIS A 56 -7.33 -4.53 26.69
N ARG A 57 -6.70 -3.36 26.41
CA ARG A 57 -5.24 -3.25 26.27
C ARG A 57 -4.55 -3.36 27.63
N GLY A 58 -3.27 -3.76 27.62
CA GLY A 58 -2.45 -3.88 28.83
C GLY A 58 -2.67 -5.16 29.66
N HIS A 59 -3.56 -6.05 29.24
CA HIS A 59 -3.91 -7.28 29.97
C HIS A 59 -3.33 -8.57 29.34
N GLY A 60 -2.31 -8.46 28.49
CA GLY A 60 -1.67 -9.62 27.85
C GLY A 60 -2.42 -10.21 26.65
N LEU A 61 -3.62 -9.70 26.32
CA LEU A 61 -4.47 -10.24 25.25
C LEU A 61 -3.83 -10.16 23.87
N GLY A 62 -3.07 -9.10 23.60
CA GLY A 62 -2.32 -8.98 22.34
C GLY A 62 -1.32 -10.11 22.14
N LEU A 63 -0.59 -10.51 23.20
CA LEU A 63 0.35 -11.62 23.12
C LEU A 63 -0.37 -12.97 22.93
N ALA A 64 -1.52 -13.15 23.57
CA ALA A 64 -2.35 -14.35 23.38
C ALA A 64 -2.83 -14.44 21.92
N LEU A 65 -3.31 -13.33 21.36
CA LEU A 65 -3.78 -13.28 19.97
C LEU A 65 -2.65 -13.52 18.97
N VAL A 66 -1.47 -12.92 19.16
CA VAL A 66 -0.30 -13.18 18.29
C VAL A 66 0.13 -14.65 18.34
N ARG A 67 0.10 -15.30 19.50
CA ARG A 67 0.43 -16.73 19.61
C ARG A 67 -0.57 -17.59 18.82
N GLU A 68 -1.84 -17.23 18.85
CA GLU A 68 -2.85 -17.94 18.07
C GLU A 68 -2.65 -17.72 16.57
N VAL A 69 -2.34 -16.47 16.15
CA VAL A 69 -1.97 -16.15 14.78
C VAL A 69 -0.80 -17.04 14.29
N ILE A 70 0.24 -17.20 15.09
CA ILE A 70 1.39 -18.07 14.78
C ILE A 70 0.94 -19.54 14.65
N ALA A 71 0.09 -20.01 15.55
CA ALA A 71 -0.43 -21.38 15.51
C ALA A 71 -1.25 -21.65 14.23
N GLN A 72 -2.07 -20.67 13.82
CA GLN A 72 -2.91 -20.75 12.63
C GLN A 72 -2.12 -20.60 11.32
N ALA A 73 -0.91 -20.04 11.38
CA ALA A 73 -0.03 -19.91 10.20
C ALA A 73 0.54 -21.26 9.71
N GLY A 74 0.32 -22.37 10.45
CA GLY A 74 0.65 -23.72 9.99
C GLY A 74 2.15 -23.97 9.75
N GLY A 75 3.03 -23.29 10.48
CA GLY A 75 4.48 -23.39 10.32
C GLY A 75 5.07 -22.38 9.33
N HIS A 76 4.25 -21.62 8.63
CA HIS A 76 4.72 -20.52 7.79
C HIS A 76 5.19 -19.34 8.66
N ARG A 77 6.18 -18.63 8.16
CA ARG A 77 6.65 -17.40 8.82
C ARG A 77 5.56 -16.33 8.77
N VAL A 78 5.34 -15.64 9.88
CA VAL A 78 4.31 -14.62 10.01
C VAL A 78 4.90 -13.22 9.87
N ARG A 79 4.20 -12.35 9.12
CA ARG A 79 4.40 -10.91 9.06
C ARG A 79 3.15 -10.20 9.57
N LEU A 80 3.32 -9.19 10.42
CA LEU A 80 2.22 -8.44 11.01
C LEU A 80 2.40 -6.93 10.80
N TRP A 81 1.39 -6.29 10.30
CA TRP A 81 1.32 -4.83 10.23
C TRP A 81 0.88 -4.23 11.56
N ALA A 82 1.50 -3.11 11.91
CA ALA A 82 1.13 -2.26 13.03
C ALA A 82 0.98 -0.81 12.53
N HIS A 83 -0.25 -0.33 12.50
CA HIS A 83 -0.57 1.02 12.06
C HIS A 83 -0.20 2.05 13.13
N GLY A 84 0.51 3.11 12.72
CA GLY A 84 0.90 4.23 13.58
C GLY A 84 2.19 4.04 14.37
N ASP A 85 3.00 2.99 14.11
CA ASP A 85 4.28 2.70 14.79
C ASP A 85 4.25 2.88 16.31
N LEU A 86 3.21 2.33 16.96
CA LEU A 86 2.94 2.52 18.37
C LEU A 86 3.98 1.78 19.25
N PRO A 87 4.50 2.42 20.33
CA PRO A 87 5.42 1.75 21.25
C PRO A 87 4.87 0.46 21.86
N ALA A 88 3.54 0.36 22.02
CA ALA A 88 2.87 -0.84 22.51
C ALA A 88 2.98 -2.00 21.50
N ALA A 89 2.82 -1.73 20.20
CA ALA A 89 2.99 -2.72 19.14
C ALA A 89 4.45 -3.20 19.07
N ALA A 90 5.41 -2.29 19.16
CA ALA A 90 6.83 -2.65 19.17
C ALA A 90 7.22 -3.52 20.39
N ARG A 91 6.64 -3.27 21.57
CA ARG A 91 6.84 -4.12 22.75
C ARG A 91 6.22 -5.51 22.58
N LEU A 92 4.99 -5.55 22.06
CA LEU A 92 4.28 -6.79 21.76
C LEU A 92 5.06 -7.64 20.76
N ALA A 93 5.50 -7.05 19.65
CA ALA A 93 6.28 -7.71 18.61
C ALA A 93 7.55 -8.35 19.21
N ARG A 94 8.35 -7.59 19.98
CA ARG A 94 9.54 -8.11 20.64
C ARG A 94 9.23 -9.27 21.61
N ALA A 95 8.15 -9.14 22.41
CA ALA A 95 7.76 -10.19 23.36
C ALA A 95 7.28 -11.47 22.66
N ALA A 96 6.78 -11.35 21.43
CA ALA A 96 6.33 -12.47 20.61
C ALA A 96 7.43 -13.03 19.67
N GLY A 97 8.66 -12.53 19.74
CA GLY A 97 9.78 -13.00 18.91
C GLY A 97 9.82 -12.41 17.50
N PHE A 98 9.18 -11.27 17.27
CA PHE A 98 9.22 -10.53 16.00
C PHE A 98 10.29 -9.44 16.01
N GLU A 99 10.74 -9.07 14.83
CA GLU A 99 11.62 -7.92 14.57
C GLU A 99 10.96 -6.97 13.57
N ARG A 100 11.25 -5.67 13.69
CA ARG A 100 10.82 -4.67 12.71
C ARG A 100 11.56 -4.95 11.39
N PHE A 101 10.81 -5.20 10.35
CA PHE A 101 11.32 -5.61 9.04
C PHE A 101 11.21 -4.51 7.99
N ARG A 102 10.09 -3.78 8.00
CA ARG A 102 9.77 -2.74 7.01
C ARG A 102 8.96 -1.65 7.69
N ALA A 103 8.99 -0.45 7.16
CA ALA A 103 8.04 0.58 7.52
C ALA A 103 7.63 1.40 6.30
N LEU A 104 6.36 1.76 6.26
CA LEU A 104 5.79 2.66 5.27
C LEU A 104 5.46 3.99 5.93
N TRP A 105 5.90 5.09 5.34
CA TRP A 105 5.42 6.41 5.68
C TRP A 105 4.19 6.74 4.85
N GLN A 106 3.10 7.09 5.51
CA GLN A 106 2.06 7.85 4.86
C GLN A 106 2.50 9.31 4.84
N MET A 107 2.58 9.90 3.66
CA MET A 107 2.87 11.33 3.51
C MET A 107 1.65 12.05 2.94
N ARG A 108 1.43 13.30 3.37
CA ARG A 108 0.30 14.13 2.93
C ARG A 108 0.75 15.52 2.55
N ARG A 109 0.01 16.14 1.61
CA ARG A 109 0.14 17.56 1.29
C ARG A 109 -1.23 18.18 0.99
N SER A 110 -1.35 19.49 1.18
CA SER A 110 -2.48 20.28 0.69
C SER A 110 -2.41 20.45 -0.84
N LEU A 111 -3.53 20.29 -1.53
CA LEU A 111 -3.67 20.65 -2.94
C LEU A 111 -4.13 22.08 -3.16
N ARG A 112 -4.46 22.80 -2.07
CA ARG A 112 -4.73 24.26 -2.09
C ARG A 112 -3.45 25.07 -2.23
N ASP A 113 -2.32 24.49 -1.85
CA ASP A 113 -1.01 25.12 -1.99
C ASP A 113 -0.59 25.14 -3.48
N PRO A 114 0.22 26.13 -3.89
CA PRO A 114 0.69 26.23 -5.26
C PRO A 114 1.36 24.93 -5.75
N LEU A 115 1.09 24.57 -7.00
CA LEU A 115 1.74 23.47 -7.72
C LEU A 115 2.51 24.06 -8.89
N ASP A 116 3.80 23.75 -8.96
CA ASP A 116 4.60 24.04 -10.15
C ASP A 116 4.03 23.26 -11.36
N PRO A 117 4.10 23.80 -12.55
CA PRO A 117 3.78 23.03 -13.76
C PRO A 117 4.79 21.89 -13.91
N PRO A 118 4.35 20.71 -14.41
CA PRO A 118 5.26 19.60 -14.68
C PRO A 118 6.27 19.98 -15.76
N ARG A 119 7.56 19.82 -15.47
CA ARG A 119 8.65 20.05 -16.42
C ARG A 119 9.20 18.70 -16.86
N LEU A 120 8.77 18.26 -18.03
CA LEU A 120 9.24 17.01 -18.61
C LEU A 120 10.68 17.13 -19.12
N PRO A 121 11.50 16.07 -19.03
CA PRO A 121 12.79 16.01 -19.70
C PRO A 121 12.66 16.18 -21.22
N ALA A 122 13.69 16.69 -21.87
CA ALA A 122 13.67 16.94 -23.31
C ALA A 122 13.32 15.66 -24.11
N GLY A 123 12.47 15.81 -25.11
CA GLY A 123 12.01 14.70 -25.95
C GLY A 123 11.01 13.76 -25.28
N THR A 124 10.52 14.09 -24.07
CA THR A 124 9.50 13.31 -23.36
C THR A 124 8.13 13.94 -23.59
N THR A 125 7.14 13.12 -23.88
CA THR A 125 5.72 13.48 -23.97
C THR A 125 4.92 12.81 -22.86
N LEU A 126 3.78 13.41 -22.50
CA LEU A 126 2.86 12.88 -21.50
C LEU A 126 1.51 12.58 -22.16
N ARG A 127 0.97 11.42 -21.91
CA ARG A 127 -0.40 11.04 -22.28
C ARG A 127 -1.07 10.22 -21.17
N THR A 128 -2.33 9.92 -21.33
CA THR A 128 -3.06 9.03 -20.41
C THR A 128 -3.01 7.58 -20.89
N PHE A 129 -3.22 6.66 -19.94
CA PHE A 129 -3.28 5.22 -20.15
C PHE A 129 -4.52 4.83 -20.95
N ARG A 130 -4.39 3.83 -21.80
CA ARG A 130 -5.48 3.25 -22.61
C ARG A 130 -5.63 1.78 -22.26
N PRO A 131 -6.65 1.41 -21.44
CA PRO A 131 -6.90 0.03 -21.06
C PRO A 131 -6.96 -0.92 -22.28
N GLY A 132 -6.41 -2.10 -22.12
CA GLY A 132 -6.35 -3.10 -23.19
C GLY A 132 -5.29 -2.84 -24.27
N HIS A 133 -4.78 -1.59 -24.39
CA HIS A 133 -3.77 -1.22 -25.36
C HIS A 133 -2.37 -1.08 -24.73
N ASP A 134 -2.30 -0.45 -23.57
CA ASP A 134 -1.01 -0.12 -22.92
C ASP A 134 -0.58 -1.13 -21.86
N ASP A 135 -1.44 -2.12 -21.54
CA ASP A 135 -1.29 -3.06 -20.42
C ASP A 135 0.07 -3.76 -20.41
N GLN A 136 0.44 -4.37 -21.54
CA GLN A 136 1.65 -5.18 -21.62
C GLN A 136 2.94 -4.36 -21.48
N GLU A 137 2.96 -3.17 -22.10
CA GLU A 137 4.11 -2.27 -22.01
C GLU A 137 4.23 -1.70 -20.59
N TRP A 138 3.09 -1.30 -20.01
CA TRP A 138 3.03 -0.83 -18.63
C TRP A 138 3.49 -1.89 -17.63
N LEU A 139 3.00 -3.13 -17.72
CA LEU A 139 3.44 -4.25 -16.86
C LEU A 139 4.95 -4.47 -16.95
N SER A 140 5.49 -4.41 -18.17
CA SER A 140 6.93 -4.54 -18.39
C SER A 140 7.73 -3.41 -17.75
N LEU A 141 7.24 -2.17 -17.86
CA LEU A 141 7.87 -1.01 -17.21
C LEU A 141 7.73 -1.10 -15.67
N ASN A 142 6.54 -1.47 -15.17
CA ASN A 142 6.29 -1.64 -13.73
C ASN A 142 7.27 -2.66 -13.12
N ALA A 143 7.45 -3.82 -13.76
CA ALA A 143 8.40 -4.84 -13.31
C ALA A 143 9.84 -4.31 -13.26
N ARG A 144 10.29 -3.50 -14.25
CA ARG A 144 11.62 -2.88 -14.23
C ARG A 144 11.76 -1.78 -13.19
N ALA A 145 10.77 -0.91 -13.07
CA ALA A 145 10.78 0.20 -12.12
C ALA A 145 10.82 -0.28 -10.66
N PHE A 146 10.12 -1.38 -10.39
CA PHE A 146 9.93 -1.99 -9.06
C PHE A 146 10.64 -3.34 -8.90
N ALA A 147 11.72 -3.59 -9.64
CA ALA A 147 12.46 -4.88 -9.61
C ALA A 147 12.94 -5.29 -8.20
N LYS A 148 13.09 -4.33 -7.27
CA LYS A 148 13.47 -4.57 -5.87
C LYS A 148 12.28 -4.62 -4.91
N HIS A 149 11.07 -4.35 -5.39
CA HIS A 149 9.85 -4.34 -4.59
C HIS A 149 9.00 -5.58 -4.96
N PRO A 150 9.01 -6.63 -4.14
CA PRO A 150 8.48 -7.94 -4.52
C PRO A 150 7.00 -7.91 -4.88
N GLU A 151 6.20 -7.09 -4.18
CA GLU A 151 4.76 -7.03 -4.41
C GLU A 151 4.44 -6.22 -5.68
N GLN A 152 4.92 -4.96 -5.78
CA GLN A 152 4.59 -4.07 -6.89
C GLN A 152 5.21 -4.54 -8.23
N GLY A 153 6.44 -5.07 -8.21
CA GLY A 153 7.14 -5.52 -9.42
C GLY A 153 6.61 -6.83 -9.98
N ALA A 154 5.84 -7.60 -9.22
CA ALA A 154 5.33 -8.91 -9.61
C ALA A 154 3.92 -8.88 -10.22
N TRP A 155 3.32 -7.71 -10.44
CA TRP A 155 1.98 -7.60 -10.99
C TRP A 155 1.83 -8.33 -12.32
N THR A 156 0.77 -9.13 -12.40
CA THR A 156 0.33 -9.83 -13.60
C THR A 156 -0.73 -9.02 -14.35
N ARG A 157 -1.09 -9.48 -15.55
CA ARG A 157 -2.22 -8.91 -16.28
C ARG A 157 -3.54 -9.01 -15.48
N HIS A 158 -3.75 -10.12 -14.80
CA HIS A 158 -4.93 -10.32 -13.97
C HIS A 158 -5.02 -9.29 -12.83
N ASP A 159 -3.88 -8.98 -12.16
CA ASP A 159 -3.83 -7.97 -11.11
C ASP A 159 -4.19 -6.58 -11.64
N LEU A 160 -3.71 -6.24 -12.85
CA LEU A 160 -4.06 -4.98 -13.52
C LEU A 160 -5.56 -4.92 -13.83
N GLU A 161 -6.11 -5.97 -14.47
CA GLU A 161 -7.53 -6.07 -14.82
C GLU A 161 -8.44 -5.96 -13.59
N LEU A 162 -8.07 -6.55 -12.46
CA LEU A 162 -8.80 -6.39 -11.20
C LEU A 162 -8.81 -4.93 -10.73
N ARG A 163 -7.67 -4.23 -10.84
CA ARG A 163 -7.59 -2.82 -10.45
C ARG A 163 -8.32 -1.88 -11.41
N GLU A 164 -8.41 -2.21 -12.68
CA GLU A 164 -9.20 -1.47 -13.66
C GLU A 164 -10.70 -1.59 -13.43
N GLN A 165 -11.17 -2.64 -12.75
CA GLN A 165 -12.57 -2.83 -12.36
C GLN A 165 -12.95 -2.10 -11.08
N GLU A 166 -11.98 -1.57 -10.34
CA GLU A 166 -12.25 -0.84 -9.10
C GLU A 166 -13.03 0.46 -9.37
N PRO A 167 -14.02 0.81 -8.53
CA PRO A 167 -14.85 2.02 -8.73
C PRO A 167 -14.07 3.33 -8.77
N TRP A 168 -12.85 3.34 -8.22
CA TRP A 168 -11.96 4.51 -8.20
C TRP A 168 -11.06 4.62 -9.43
N PHE A 169 -11.04 3.62 -10.31
CA PHE A 169 -10.21 3.65 -11.50
C PHE A 169 -10.69 4.69 -12.50
N ASP A 170 -9.80 5.58 -12.90
CA ASP A 170 -10.03 6.54 -13.97
C ASP A 170 -8.78 6.63 -14.85
N PRO A 171 -8.84 6.16 -16.12
CA PRO A 171 -7.70 6.23 -17.01
C PRO A 171 -7.22 7.66 -17.30
N ALA A 172 -8.08 8.68 -17.12
CA ALA A 172 -7.69 10.07 -17.23
C ALA A 172 -6.72 10.52 -16.11
N GLY A 173 -6.72 9.81 -14.97
CA GLY A 173 -5.79 10.00 -13.86
C GLY A 173 -4.57 9.06 -13.90
N PHE A 174 -4.40 8.31 -14.98
CA PHE A 174 -3.27 7.42 -15.17
C PHE A 174 -2.37 7.92 -16.29
N PHE A 175 -1.27 8.56 -15.93
CA PHE A 175 -0.35 9.22 -16.84
C PHE A 175 0.79 8.31 -17.25
N LEU A 176 1.16 8.36 -18.53
CA LEU A 176 2.31 7.68 -19.13
C LEU A 176 3.25 8.71 -19.73
N ALA A 177 4.54 8.56 -19.45
CA ALA A 177 5.59 9.35 -20.10
C ALA A 177 6.28 8.50 -21.15
N GLU A 178 6.42 9.06 -22.35
CA GLU A 178 7.07 8.41 -23.49
C GLU A 178 8.23 9.24 -24.01
N ARG A 179 9.31 8.56 -24.38
CA ARG A 179 10.43 9.15 -25.10
C ARG A 179 10.76 8.27 -26.32
N ASN A 180 10.79 8.88 -27.49
CA ASN A 180 11.02 8.17 -28.75
C ASN A 180 10.08 6.97 -28.97
N GLY A 181 8.82 7.08 -28.55
CA GLY A 181 7.82 6.02 -28.67
C GLY A 181 7.94 4.87 -27.67
N VAL A 182 8.81 5.00 -26.67
CA VAL A 182 9.00 4.00 -25.60
C VAL A 182 8.50 4.57 -24.29
N MET A 183 7.71 3.80 -23.55
CA MET A 183 7.22 4.17 -22.21
C MET A 183 8.38 4.16 -21.20
N THR A 184 8.62 5.32 -20.56
CA THR A 184 9.77 5.57 -19.67
C THR A 184 9.37 5.87 -18.24
N GLY A 185 8.10 6.14 -17.99
CA GLY A 185 7.59 6.39 -16.65
C GLY A 185 6.07 6.47 -16.62
N PHE A 186 5.50 6.39 -15.44
CA PHE A 186 4.06 6.49 -15.24
C PHE A 186 3.71 7.03 -13.86
N HIS A 187 2.49 7.59 -13.75
CA HIS A 187 1.85 7.94 -12.50
C HIS A 187 0.37 7.57 -12.56
N TRP A 188 -0.03 6.65 -11.72
CA TRP A 188 -1.41 6.26 -11.52
C TRP A 188 -1.95 6.92 -10.26
N THR A 189 -3.01 7.72 -10.37
CA THR A 189 -3.69 8.36 -9.24
C THR A 189 -4.91 7.53 -8.83
N LYS A 190 -5.27 7.61 -7.54
CA LYS A 190 -6.54 7.07 -7.03
C LYS A 190 -7.38 8.22 -6.50
N VAL A 191 -8.60 8.35 -7.02
CA VAL A 191 -9.62 9.26 -6.50
C VAL A 191 -10.59 8.44 -5.64
N PRO A 192 -10.71 8.72 -4.32
CA PRO A 192 -11.56 7.92 -3.45
C PRO A 192 -13.02 7.98 -3.89
N GLY A 193 -13.72 6.85 -3.75
CA GLY A 193 -15.16 6.79 -3.99
C GLY A 193 -15.96 7.58 -2.94
N PRO A 194 -17.28 7.75 -3.15
CA PRO A 194 -18.15 8.53 -2.25
C PRO A 194 -18.10 8.08 -0.78
N ALA A 195 -17.90 6.79 -0.53
CA ALA A 195 -17.78 6.24 0.83
C ALA A 195 -16.46 6.59 1.54
N GLU A 196 -15.42 6.94 0.79
CA GLU A 196 -14.08 7.33 1.29
C GLU A 196 -13.86 8.85 1.19
N ALA A 197 -14.81 9.56 0.58
CA ALA A 197 -14.69 11.00 0.24
C ALA A 197 -14.65 11.93 1.44
N ASP A 198 -15.02 11.47 2.64
CA ASP A 198 -15.03 12.27 3.88
C ASP A 198 -13.66 12.88 4.22
N GLN A 199 -12.57 12.35 3.68
CA GLN A 199 -11.23 12.91 3.91
C GLN A 199 -10.79 13.92 2.84
N GLY A 200 -11.48 14.01 1.69
CA GLY A 200 -11.10 14.91 0.57
C GLY A 200 -9.66 14.69 0.06
N LEU A 201 -9.13 13.48 0.24
CA LEU A 201 -7.76 13.13 -0.11
C LEU A 201 -7.74 12.26 -1.37
N GLY A 202 -6.97 12.69 -2.37
CA GLY A 202 -6.57 11.81 -3.47
C GLY A 202 -5.28 11.07 -3.15
N GLU A 203 -4.99 10.01 -3.89
CA GLU A 203 -3.78 9.23 -3.65
C GLU A 203 -2.87 9.23 -4.88
N VAL A 204 -1.58 9.47 -4.63
CA VAL A 204 -0.50 9.09 -5.54
C VAL A 204 -0.34 7.58 -5.41
N TYR A 205 -1.15 6.83 -6.18
CA TYR A 205 -1.29 5.38 -5.99
C TYR A 205 -0.01 4.63 -6.37
N VAL A 206 0.49 4.85 -7.59
CA VAL A 206 1.78 4.30 -8.03
C VAL A 206 2.51 5.29 -8.93
N VAL A 207 3.78 5.56 -8.65
CA VAL A 207 4.69 6.29 -9.54
C VAL A 207 5.89 5.42 -9.85
N GLY A 208 6.11 5.13 -11.12
CA GLY A 208 7.25 4.35 -11.59
C GLY A 208 8.02 5.08 -12.67
N VAL A 209 9.35 4.96 -12.63
CA VAL A 209 10.26 5.51 -13.62
C VAL A 209 11.26 4.42 -14.03
N ASP A 210 11.45 4.25 -15.33
CA ASP A 210 12.45 3.31 -15.84
C ASP A 210 13.81 3.60 -15.19
N PRO A 211 14.56 2.56 -14.75
CA PRO A 211 15.88 2.75 -14.16
C PRO A 211 16.83 3.64 -14.96
N GLY A 212 16.75 3.61 -16.30
CA GLY A 212 17.54 4.45 -17.19
C GLY A 212 17.19 5.94 -17.17
N GLU A 213 16.02 6.30 -16.65
CA GLU A 213 15.53 7.68 -16.56
C GLU A 213 15.63 8.28 -15.14
N ARG A 214 16.22 7.57 -14.21
CA ARG A 214 16.40 8.07 -12.83
C ARG A 214 17.31 9.30 -12.81
N GLY A 215 16.98 10.26 -11.96
CA GLY A 215 17.74 11.51 -11.83
C GLY A 215 17.48 12.56 -12.92
N THR A 216 16.66 12.28 -13.93
CA THR A 216 16.30 13.22 -15.01
C THR A 216 15.22 14.25 -14.61
N GLY A 217 14.59 14.08 -13.44
CA GLY A 217 13.44 14.88 -13.00
C GLY A 217 12.09 14.31 -13.46
N LEU A 218 12.06 13.20 -14.20
CA LEU A 218 10.83 12.60 -14.73
C LEU A 218 9.84 12.22 -13.62
N GLY A 219 10.31 11.59 -12.54
CA GLY A 219 9.45 11.24 -11.39
C GLY A 219 8.74 12.43 -10.76
N ARG A 220 9.47 13.56 -10.60
CA ARG A 220 8.89 14.82 -10.11
C ARG A 220 7.82 15.36 -11.08
N ALA A 221 8.10 15.36 -12.38
CA ALA A 221 7.17 15.84 -13.39
C ALA A 221 5.89 15.01 -13.45
N LEU A 222 6.00 13.68 -13.40
CA LEU A 222 4.89 12.75 -13.34
C LEU A 222 4.05 12.95 -12.07
N THR A 223 4.70 13.10 -10.90
CA THR A 223 4.00 13.37 -9.65
C THR A 223 3.23 14.69 -9.73
N LEU A 224 3.83 15.76 -10.27
CA LEU A 224 3.14 17.05 -10.46
C LEU A 224 1.94 16.96 -11.41
N ALA A 225 2.04 16.17 -12.49
CA ALA A 225 0.91 15.95 -13.40
C ALA A 225 -0.27 15.33 -12.68
N GLY A 226 -0.04 14.25 -11.89
CA GLY A 226 -1.11 13.62 -11.13
C GLY A 226 -1.65 14.50 -9.99
N LEU A 227 -0.80 15.27 -9.31
CA LEU A 227 -1.26 16.24 -8.31
C LEU A 227 -2.15 17.33 -8.94
N GLY A 228 -1.81 17.78 -10.16
CA GLY A 228 -2.66 18.69 -10.93
C GLY A 228 -4.03 18.07 -11.20
N TYR A 229 -4.05 16.83 -11.68
CA TYR A 229 -5.30 16.08 -11.92
C TYR A 229 -6.15 15.95 -10.64
N LEU A 230 -5.56 15.53 -9.52
CA LEU A 230 -6.27 15.39 -8.26
C LEU A 230 -6.87 16.73 -7.78
N ARG A 231 -6.13 17.83 -7.93
CA ARG A 231 -6.62 19.18 -7.63
C ARG A 231 -7.79 19.58 -8.55
N ASP A 232 -7.69 19.29 -9.84
CA ASP A 232 -8.73 19.65 -10.82
C ASP A 232 -10.00 18.80 -10.64
N ARG A 233 -9.88 17.64 -9.95
CA ARG A 233 -11.01 16.83 -9.45
C ARG A 233 -11.64 17.40 -8.16
N GLY A 234 -11.13 18.52 -7.64
CA GLY A 234 -11.66 19.22 -6.47
C GLY A 234 -11.20 18.68 -5.13
N LEU A 235 -10.19 17.82 -5.09
CA LEU A 235 -9.68 17.26 -3.84
C LEU A 235 -8.86 18.30 -3.05
N ALA A 236 -9.04 18.31 -1.73
CA ALA A 236 -8.38 19.26 -0.85
C ALA A 236 -6.93 18.89 -0.52
N GLY A 237 -6.59 17.61 -0.61
CA GLY A 237 -5.26 17.10 -0.29
C GLY A 237 -4.88 15.88 -1.12
N ALA A 238 -3.60 15.55 -1.08
CA ALA A 238 -3.07 14.32 -1.64
C ALA A 238 -2.30 13.55 -0.58
N MET A 239 -2.36 12.23 -0.65
CA MET A 239 -1.58 11.32 0.16
C MET A 239 -0.81 10.32 -0.69
N LEU A 240 0.18 9.69 -0.10
CA LEU A 240 0.93 8.56 -0.67
C LEU A 240 1.50 7.68 0.43
N TYR A 241 1.88 6.46 0.04
CA TYR A 241 2.71 5.59 0.87
C TYR A 241 4.10 5.44 0.23
N VAL A 242 5.13 5.44 1.07
CA VAL A 242 6.52 5.26 0.62
C VAL A 242 7.31 4.48 1.67
N ASP A 243 8.16 3.55 1.23
CA ASP A 243 9.06 2.85 2.13
C ASP A 243 10.02 3.82 2.83
N GLU A 244 10.23 3.65 4.14
CA GLU A 244 11.10 4.47 4.96
C GLU A 244 12.57 4.49 4.47
N ASP A 245 13.00 3.43 3.81
CA ASP A 245 14.34 3.30 3.23
C ASP A 245 14.46 3.87 1.81
N ASN A 246 13.34 4.26 1.18
CA ASN A 246 13.34 4.91 -0.13
C ASN A 246 13.65 6.41 -0.04
N VAL A 247 14.84 6.72 0.48
CA VAL A 247 15.30 8.10 0.70
C VAL A 247 15.20 8.99 -0.55
N PRO A 248 15.52 8.52 -1.79
CA PRO A 248 15.35 9.35 -2.98
C PRO A 248 13.91 9.78 -3.24
N ALA A 249 12.93 8.87 -3.08
CA ALA A 249 11.52 9.18 -3.26
C ALA A 249 11.02 10.13 -2.15
N ILE A 250 11.39 9.88 -0.89
CA ILE A 250 11.04 10.75 0.25
C ILE A 250 11.49 12.18 -0.01
N ARG A 251 12.77 12.39 -0.39
CA ARG A 251 13.30 13.74 -0.68
C ARG A 251 12.56 14.41 -1.84
N MET A 252 12.18 13.65 -2.87
CA MET A 252 11.38 14.19 -3.98
C MET A 252 10.01 14.64 -3.48
N TYR A 253 9.31 13.83 -2.68
CA TYR A 253 7.99 14.17 -2.13
C TYR A 253 8.05 15.33 -1.15
N GLU A 254 9.05 15.38 -0.26
CA GLU A 254 9.30 16.55 0.62
C GLU A 254 9.52 17.83 -0.20
N GLY A 255 10.31 17.76 -1.29
CA GLY A 255 10.51 18.86 -2.24
C GLY A 255 9.26 19.23 -3.04
N LEU A 256 8.19 18.43 -2.97
CA LEU A 256 6.86 18.69 -3.50
C LEU A 256 5.86 19.13 -2.40
N GLY A 257 6.32 19.37 -1.18
CA GLY A 257 5.51 19.85 -0.07
C GLY A 257 4.74 18.75 0.69
N PHE A 258 5.07 17.48 0.47
CA PHE A 258 4.56 16.40 1.32
C PHE A 258 5.28 16.39 2.66
N THR A 259 4.53 16.09 3.72
CA THR A 259 5.05 15.86 5.06
C THR A 259 4.62 14.48 5.56
N ARG A 260 5.43 13.86 6.41
CA ARG A 260 5.07 12.58 7.04
C ARG A 260 3.88 12.78 7.97
N TRP A 261 2.81 12.01 7.74
CA TRP A 261 1.58 12.01 8.52
C TRP A 261 1.56 10.88 9.55
N SER A 262 1.84 9.66 9.10
CA SER A 262 1.92 8.48 9.96
C SER A 262 3.01 7.53 9.46
N THR A 263 3.30 6.52 10.27
CA THR A 263 4.20 5.42 9.91
C THR A 263 3.51 4.12 10.25
N ASP A 264 3.46 3.19 9.29
CA ASP A 264 3.00 1.82 9.51
C ASP A 264 4.23 0.91 9.53
N ALA A 265 4.36 0.10 10.57
CA ALA A 265 5.49 -0.79 10.74
C ALA A 265 5.09 -2.24 10.48
N MET A 266 5.86 -2.95 9.67
CA MET A 266 5.75 -4.39 9.50
C MET A 266 6.76 -5.09 10.40
N TYR A 267 6.27 -6.04 11.18
CA TYR A 267 7.07 -6.92 12.02
C TYR A 267 7.08 -8.32 11.43
N ARG A 268 8.24 -8.94 11.36
CA ARG A 268 8.43 -10.30 10.84
C ARG A 268 8.89 -11.22 11.97
N GLN A 269 8.33 -12.40 12.05
CA GLN A 269 8.77 -13.45 12.95
C GLN A 269 10.26 -13.79 12.68
N ARG A 270 11.08 -13.82 13.72
CA ARG A 270 12.49 -14.23 13.60
C ARG A 270 12.57 -15.69 13.15
N ALA A 271 13.56 -16.01 12.33
CA ALA A 271 13.90 -17.40 12.08
C ALA A 271 14.30 -18.08 13.41
N LEU A 272 13.77 -19.27 13.66
CA LEU A 272 14.16 -20.10 14.79
C LEU A 272 15.60 -20.57 14.61
#